data_3e8dd39ef71564199c526af8d4e46417
#
_entry.id   3e8dd39ef71564199c526af8d4e46417
#
_cell.length_a   1.000
_cell.length_b   1.000
_cell.length_c   1.000
_cell.angle_alpha   90.00
_cell.angle_beta   90.00
_cell.angle_gamma   90.00
#
_symmetry.space_group_name_H-M   'P 1'
#
loop_
_entity.id
_entity.type
_entity.pdbx_description
1 polymer ?
#
loop_
_entity_poly.entity_id
_entity_poly.type
_entity_poly.pdbx_seq_one_letter_code
_entity_poly.pdbx_strand_id
1 'polypeptide(L)'
;MWKNQNYHLYSTSMRMEKFEKEFVELTGVKVIIGKGGMGPNTEYACKNYKAIHCVFPAGNAVVAAVEVEEIIRAEWRDLGMPETLWNCRVKEFGPLIVSIDTQGRNLFEENKVVFNERKEAVYEEICRHVSYIK
;
A
#
# COMPACT_ATOMS: atom_id res chain seq x y z
N MET A 1 -12.06 -22.91 -6.85
CA MET A 1 -12.35 -21.89 -7.88
C MET A 1 -12.92 -20.66 -7.18
N TRP A 2 -12.08 -19.65 -6.90
CA TRP A 2 -12.44 -18.45 -6.12
C TRP A 2 -13.16 -17.47 -7.05
N LYS A 3 -14.47 -17.40 -6.99
CA LYS A 3 -15.31 -16.56 -7.85
C LYS A 3 -15.67 -15.19 -7.24
N ASN A 4 -15.13 -14.81 -6.09
CA ASN A 4 -15.35 -13.50 -5.51
C ASN A 4 -14.01 -12.82 -5.30
N GLN A 5 -13.82 -11.66 -5.92
CA GLN A 5 -12.65 -10.81 -5.72
C GLN A 5 -12.75 -10.21 -4.30
N ASN A 6 -12.11 -10.88 -3.34
CA ASN A 6 -11.97 -10.37 -2.00
C ASN A 6 -10.72 -9.48 -1.96
N TYR A 7 -10.89 -8.21 -1.65
CA TYR A 7 -9.79 -7.28 -1.45
C TYR A 7 -9.43 -7.26 0.03
N HIS A 8 -8.14 -7.39 0.33
CA HIS A 8 -7.62 -7.24 1.69
C HIS A 8 -7.05 -5.84 1.85
N LEU A 9 -7.57 -5.08 2.81
CA LEU A 9 -7.14 -3.73 3.10
C LEU A 9 -6.21 -3.71 4.32
N TYR A 10 -4.97 -3.27 4.12
CA TYR A 10 -4.00 -3.08 5.19
C TYR A 10 -3.81 -1.60 5.51
N SER A 11 -3.90 -1.24 6.79
CA SER A 11 -3.73 0.15 7.23
C SER A 11 -2.28 0.60 7.33
N THR A 12 -1.29 -0.32 7.31
CA THR A 12 0.13 -0.01 7.45
C THR A 12 0.96 -0.93 6.56
N SER A 13 1.20 -0.48 5.32
CA SER A 13 1.80 -1.30 4.26
C SER A 13 3.21 -1.79 4.61
N MET A 14 4.14 -0.90 4.93
CA MET A 14 5.57 -1.23 5.11
C MET A 14 5.84 -2.24 6.24
N ARG A 15 4.99 -2.35 7.25
CA ARG A 15 5.14 -3.39 8.29
C ARG A 15 4.97 -4.80 7.76
N MET A 16 4.18 -4.94 6.70
CA MET A 16 3.86 -6.24 6.08
C MET A 16 4.86 -6.64 5.01
N GLU A 17 5.74 -5.72 4.59
CA GLU A 17 6.70 -5.89 3.50
C GLU A 17 7.47 -7.23 3.57
N LYS A 18 7.93 -7.61 4.75
CA LYS A 18 8.72 -8.83 4.94
C LYS A 18 7.94 -10.12 4.64
N PHE A 19 6.60 -10.07 4.66
CA PHE A 19 5.73 -11.22 4.42
C PHE A 19 5.11 -11.21 3.02
N GLU A 20 5.15 -10.09 2.30
CA GLU A 20 4.39 -9.90 1.05
C GLU A 20 4.75 -10.91 -0.04
N LYS A 21 6.03 -11.24 -0.17
CA LYS A 21 6.47 -12.23 -1.15
C LYS A 21 5.77 -13.57 -0.93
N GLU A 22 5.84 -14.10 0.28
CA GLU A 22 5.26 -15.40 0.65
C GLU A 22 3.73 -15.34 0.62
N PHE A 23 3.16 -14.24 1.10
CA PHE A 23 1.72 -14.03 1.11
C PHE A 23 1.12 -14.06 -0.31
N VAL A 24 1.70 -13.32 -1.26
CA VAL A 24 1.25 -13.30 -2.65
C VAL A 24 1.43 -14.65 -3.33
N GLU A 25 2.55 -15.34 -3.04
CA GLU A 25 2.83 -16.68 -3.55
C GLU A 25 1.78 -17.69 -3.11
N LEU A 26 1.50 -17.74 -1.81
CA LEU A 26 0.59 -18.72 -1.20
C LEU A 26 -0.89 -18.45 -1.49
N THR A 27 -1.28 -17.18 -1.48
CA THR A 27 -2.70 -16.80 -1.63
C THR A 27 -3.12 -16.57 -3.07
N GLY A 28 -2.15 -16.27 -3.97
CA GLY A 28 -2.44 -15.91 -5.35
C GLY A 28 -3.15 -14.56 -5.51
N VAL A 29 -3.12 -13.70 -4.49
CA VAL A 29 -3.72 -12.36 -4.53
C VAL A 29 -3.10 -11.54 -5.66
N LYS A 30 -3.92 -10.72 -6.35
CA LYS A 30 -3.48 -9.94 -7.52
C LYS A 30 -3.48 -8.44 -7.30
N VAL A 31 -4.22 -7.96 -6.32
CA VAL A 31 -4.29 -6.54 -5.98
C VAL A 31 -4.05 -6.39 -4.49
N ILE A 32 -3.03 -5.65 -4.14
CA ILE A 32 -2.67 -5.28 -2.77
C ILE A 32 -2.95 -3.78 -2.64
N ILE A 33 -3.68 -3.38 -1.62
CA ILE A 33 -4.03 -1.98 -1.40
C ILE A 33 -3.51 -1.55 -0.04
N GLY A 34 -2.65 -0.53 -0.04
CA GLY A 34 -2.09 0.04 1.17
C GLY A 34 -2.16 1.56 1.20
N LYS A 35 -1.66 2.19 2.24
CA LYS A 35 -1.62 3.67 2.37
C LYS A 35 -0.25 4.28 2.13
N GLY A 36 0.76 3.49 1.79
CA GLY A 36 2.12 3.95 1.59
C GLY A 36 2.88 3.03 0.65
N GLY A 37 4.14 3.36 0.38
CA GLY A 37 5.01 2.54 -0.45
C GLY A 37 5.33 1.19 0.17
N MET A 38 5.73 0.27 -0.68
CA MET A 38 6.23 -1.05 -0.34
C MET A 38 7.63 -1.22 -0.95
N GLY A 39 8.34 -2.25 -0.52
CA GLY A 39 9.73 -2.47 -0.85
C GLY A 39 9.99 -3.66 -1.79
N PRO A 40 11.26 -4.18 -1.77
CA PRO A 40 11.73 -5.18 -2.72
C PRO A 40 10.98 -6.52 -2.72
N ASN A 41 10.44 -6.96 -1.57
CA ASN A 41 9.68 -8.20 -1.53
C ASN A 41 8.36 -8.08 -2.27
N THR A 42 7.69 -6.91 -2.15
CA THR A 42 6.46 -6.62 -2.89
C THR A 42 6.74 -6.44 -4.37
N GLU A 43 7.85 -5.75 -4.75
CA GLU A 43 8.30 -5.63 -6.14
C GLU A 43 8.52 -7.03 -6.76
N TYR A 44 9.24 -7.89 -6.04
CA TYR A 44 9.45 -9.28 -6.45
C TYR A 44 8.14 -10.03 -6.64
N ALA A 45 7.22 -9.91 -5.67
CA ALA A 45 5.93 -10.58 -5.72
C ALA A 45 5.08 -10.08 -6.90
N CYS A 46 4.98 -8.77 -7.10
CA CYS A 46 4.26 -8.16 -8.22
C CYS A 46 4.80 -8.64 -9.58
N LYS A 47 6.13 -8.67 -9.72
CA LYS A 47 6.78 -9.11 -10.95
C LYS A 47 6.56 -10.60 -11.26
N ASN A 48 6.79 -11.46 -10.27
CA ASN A 48 6.82 -12.90 -10.50
C ASN A 48 5.42 -13.53 -10.50
N TYR A 49 4.52 -13.04 -9.65
CA TYR A 49 3.17 -13.58 -9.51
C TYR A 49 2.11 -12.73 -10.21
N LYS A 50 2.53 -11.68 -10.97
CA LYS A 50 1.64 -10.80 -11.74
C LYS A 50 0.54 -10.20 -10.87
N ALA A 51 0.96 -9.60 -9.77
CA ALA A 51 0.15 -8.77 -8.89
C ALA A 51 0.47 -7.29 -9.09
N ILE A 52 -0.33 -6.42 -8.51
CA ILE A 52 -0.08 -4.96 -8.43
C ILE A 52 -0.24 -4.49 -7.00
N HIS A 53 0.56 -3.50 -6.63
CA HIS A 53 0.34 -2.76 -5.39
C HIS A 53 -0.23 -1.39 -5.69
N CYS A 54 -1.31 -1.04 -5.00
CA CYS A 54 -1.99 0.24 -5.13
C CYS A 54 -1.95 1.00 -3.80
N VAL A 55 -1.90 2.32 -3.89
CA VAL A 55 -2.00 3.20 -2.73
C VAL A 55 -3.36 3.86 -2.70
N PHE A 56 -4.02 3.73 -1.56
CA PHE A 56 -5.19 4.55 -1.23
C PHE A 56 -4.69 5.85 -0.58
N PRO A 57 -5.15 7.04 -1.03
CA PRO A 57 -4.67 8.31 -0.49
C PRO A 57 -4.87 8.40 1.03
N ALA A 58 -3.79 8.71 1.75
CA ALA A 58 -3.84 8.89 3.20
C ALA A 58 -4.81 10.04 3.56
N GLY A 59 -5.55 9.88 4.65
CA GLY A 59 -6.58 10.86 5.06
C GLY A 59 -7.97 10.54 4.53
N ASN A 60 -8.11 9.70 3.52
CA ASN A 60 -9.41 9.29 2.96
C ASN A 60 -10.01 8.05 3.63
N ALA A 61 -9.60 7.74 4.87
CA ALA A 61 -10.12 6.57 5.59
C ALA A 61 -11.65 6.57 5.74
N VAL A 62 -12.25 7.76 5.87
CA VAL A 62 -13.72 7.91 5.92
C VAL A 62 -14.34 7.52 4.57
N VAL A 63 -13.73 7.92 3.45
CA VAL A 63 -14.19 7.54 2.11
C VAL A 63 -14.12 6.03 1.94
N ALA A 64 -12.97 5.42 2.29
CA ALA A 64 -12.82 3.97 2.25
C ALA A 64 -13.87 3.25 3.12
N ALA A 65 -14.20 3.80 4.29
CA ALA A 65 -15.18 3.22 5.20
C ALA A 65 -16.61 3.25 4.62
N VAL A 66 -17.00 4.30 3.89
CA VAL A 66 -18.32 4.37 3.26
C VAL A 66 -18.45 3.50 2.00
N GLU A 67 -17.33 3.12 1.40
CA GLU A 67 -17.28 2.18 0.28
C GLU A 67 -17.38 0.71 0.71
N VAL A 68 -17.28 0.42 2.02
CA VAL A 68 -17.55 -0.91 2.60
C VAL A 68 -19.05 -1.05 2.80
N GLU A 69 -19.70 -1.87 1.98
CA GLU A 69 -21.15 -2.13 2.08
C GLU A 69 -21.47 -3.11 3.21
N GLU A 70 -20.63 -4.11 3.42
CA GLU A 70 -20.91 -5.19 4.37
C GLU A 70 -19.61 -5.84 4.85
N ILE A 71 -19.54 -6.17 6.14
CA ILE A 71 -18.55 -7.09 6.70
C ILE A 71 -19.14 -8.49 6.65
N ILE A 72 -18.66 -9.31 5.72
CA ILE A 72 -19.16 -10.66 5.49
C ILE A 72 -18.67 -11.62 6.58
N ARG A 73 -17.38 -11.51 6.95
CA ARG A 73 -16.72 -12.43 7.86
C ARG A 73 -15.50 -11.77 8.52
N ALA A 74 -15.17 -12.21 9.73
CA ALA A 74 -13.98 -11.77 10.46
C ALA A 74 -13.31 -12.99 11.10
N GLU A 75 -12.02 -13.18 10.79
CA GLU A 75 -11.20 -14.27 11.31
C GLU A 75 -10.15 -13.75 12.29
N TRP A 76 -9.76 -14.57 13.24
CA TRP A 76 -8.71 -14.26 14.24
C TRP A 76 -9.04 -13.04 15.11
N ARG A 77 -10.29 -12.88 15.48
CA ARG A 77 -10.75 -11.75 16.33
C ARG A 77 -10.12 -11.75 17.72
N ASP A 78 -9.68 -12.89 18.19
CA ASP A 78 -8.95 -13.08 19.44
C ASP A 78 -7.58 -12.41 19.44
N LEU A 79 -6.98 -12.15 18.28
CA LEU A 79 -5.73 -11.42 18.13
C LEU A 79 -5.90 -9.88 18.25
N GLY A 80 -7.14 -9.42 18.39
CA GLY A 80 -7.47 -8.00 18.44
C GLY A 80 -7.80 -7.39 17.09
N MET A 81 -8.45 -6.22 17.11
CA MET A 81 -9.00 -5.56 15.91
C MET A 81 -7.95 -5.31 14.80
N PRO A 82 -6.71 -4.88 15.08
CA PRO A 82 -5.71 -4.62 14.03
C PRO A 82 -5.21 -5.88 13.31
N GLU A 83 -5.29 -7.04 13.97
CA GLU A 83 -4.78 -8.32 13.46
C GLU A 83 -5.92 -9.21 12.94
N THR A 84 -7.16 -8.79 13.09
CA THR A 84 -8.34 -9.49 12.56
C THR A 84 -8.34 -9.41 11.03
N LEU A 85 -8.55 -10.55 10.37
CA LEU A 85 -8.79 -10.61 8.93
C LEU A 85 -10.26 -10.33 8.63
N TRP A 86 -10.54 -9.15 8.11
CA TRP A 86 -11.88 -8.71 7.73
C TRP A 86 -12.17 -9.04 6.27
N ASN A 87 -13.18 -9.81 6.01
CA ASN A 87 -13.71 -10.06 4.67
C ASN A 87 -14.90 -9.14 4.43
N CYS A 88 -14.74 -8.17 3.55
CA CYS A 88 -15.71 -7.12 3.30
C CYS A 88 -16.21 -7.16 1.84
N ARG A 89 -17.48 -6.78 1.65
CA ARG A 89 -17.99 -6.39 0.35
C ARG A 89 -17.78 -4.89 0.19
N VAL A 90 -17.16 -4.51 -0.93
CA VAL A 90 -16.91 -3.10 -1.26
C VAL A 90 -17.54 -2.76 -2.60
N LYS A 91 -17.89 -1.48 -2.79
CA LYS A 91 -18.40 -0.94 -4.04
C LYS A 91 -17.61 0.27 -4.45
N GLU A 92 -17.15 0.27 -5.73
CA GLU A 92 -16.42 1.38 -6.34
C GLU A 92 -15.22 1.88 -5.52
N PHE A 93 -14.53 0.94 -4.85
CA PHE A 93 -13.44 1.24 -3.91
C PHE A 93 -12.27 1.96 -4.61
N GLY A 94 -12.11 3.26 -4.31
CA GLY A 94 -11.08 4.10 -4.93
C GLY A 94 -11.27 5.61 -4.68
N PRO A 95 -10.52 6.47 -5.38
CA PRO A 95 -9.53 6.13 -6.41
C PRO A 95 -8.25 5.49 -5.85
N LEU A 96 -7.62 4.63 -6.65
CA LEU A 96 -6.38 3.94 -6.30
C LEU A 96 -5.25 4.38 -7.25
N ILE A 97 -4.06 4.58 -6.70
CA ILE A 97 -2.85 4.88 -7.48
C ILE A 97 -1.99 3.62 -7.53
N VAL A 98 -1.71 3.09 -8.71
CA VAL A 98 -0.78 1.96 -8.87
C VAL A 98 0.62 2.43 -8.52
N SER A 99 1.20 1.87 -7.48
CA SER A 99 2.55 2.20 -7.01
C SER A 99 3.60 1.16 -7.39
N ILE A 100 3.21 -0.12 -7.53
CA ILE A 100 4.08 -1.16 -8.07
C ILE A 100 3.28 -1.94 -9.12
N ASP A 101 3.83 -2.01 -10.33
CA ASP A 101 3.20 -2.69 -11.45
C ASP A 101 3.63 -4.16 -11.59
N THR A 102 3.07 -4.86 -12.58
CA THR A 102 3.39 -6.27 -12.87
C THR A 102 4.78 -6.51 -13.47
N GLN A 103 5.55 -5.45 -13.71
CA GLN A 103 6.97 -5.51 -14.09
C GLN A 103 7.87 -5.34 -12.86
N GLY A 104 7.30 -5.02 -11.70
CA GLY A 104 8.01 -4.71 -10.46
C GLY A 104 8.57 -3.29 -10.42
N ARG A 105 8.10 -2.39 -11.29
CA ARG A 105 8.48 -0.97 -11.24
C ARG A 105 7.79 -0.32 -10.05
N ASN A 106 8.54 0.41 -9.25
CA ASN A 106 8.08 1.06 -8.04
C ASN A 106 8.10 2.58 -8.20
N LEU A 107 6.94 3.19 -8.31
CA LEU A 107 6.75 4.63 -8.46
C LEU A 107 7.43 5.45 -7.35
N PHE A 108 7.42 4.93 -6.11
CA PHE A 108 8.04 5.63 -4.98
C PHE A 108 9.57 5.63 -5.09
N GLU A 109 10.18 4.51 -5.48
CA GLU A 109 11.63 4.43 -5.65
C GLU A 109 12.09 5.23 -6.87
N GLU A 110 11.35 5.21 -7.98
CA GLU A 110 11.63 6.05 -9.15
C GLU A 110 11.61 7.55 -8.78
N ASN A 111 10.57 8.00 -8.05
CA ASN A 111 10.47 9.39 -7.61
C ASN A 111 11.52 9.76 -6.56
N LYS A 112 11.94 8.82 -5.71
CA LYS A 112 12.96 9.06 -4.68
C LYS A 112 14.31 9.46 -5.29
N VAL A 113 14.68 8.92 -6.43
CA VAL A 113 15.88 9.33 -7.17
C VAL A 113 15.78 10.81 -7.53
N VAL A 114 14.68 11.22 -8.15
CA VAL A 114 14.43 12.62 -8.56
C VAL A 114 14.40 13.57 -7.37
N PHE A 115 13.79 13.16 -6.26
CA PHE A 115 13.75 13.98 -5.04
C PHE A 115 15.11 14.14 -4.40
N ASN A 116 15.92 13.08 -4.36
CA ASN A 116 17.26 13.13 -3.80
C ASN A 116 18.21 14.04 -4.60
N GLU A 117 18.08 14.08 -5.92
CA GLU A 117 18.85 15.00 -6.77
C GLU A 117 18.56 16.48 -6.46
N ARG A 118 17.34 16.80 -6.05
CA ARG A 118 16.90 18.17 -5.74
C ARG A 118 17.04 18.56 -4.27
N LYS A 119 17.18 17.57 -3.41
CA LYS A 119 17.13 17.74 -1.95
C LYS A 119 18.14 18.76 -1.44
N GLU A 120 19.40 18.66 -1.86
CA GLU A 120 20.47 19.52 -1.35
C GLU A 120 20.25 20.99 -1.73
N ALA A 121 19.86 21.26 -2.98
CA ALA A 121 19.58 22.62 -3.43
C ALA A 121 18.41 23.26 -2.66
N VAL A 122 17.32 22.50 -2.47
CA VAL A 122 16.16 22.95 -1.69
C VAL A 122 16.52 23.13 -0.22
N TYR A 123 17.32 22.24 0.35
CA TYR A 123 17.77 22.35 1.73
C TYR A 123 18.60 23.61 1.96
N GLU A 124 19.56 23.91 1.08
CA GLU A 124 20.33 25.15 1.15
C GLU A 124 19.46 26.40 1.05
N GLU A 125 18.46 26.42 0.17
CA GLU A 125 17.53 27.52 0.03
C GLU A 125 16.70 27.73 1.30
N ILE A 126 16.15 26.66 1.88
CA ILE A 126 15.39 26.71 3.13
C ILE A 126 16.28 27.24 4.27
N CYS A 127 17.52 26.73 4.40
CA CYS A 127 18.44 27.16 5.47
C CYS A 127 18.82 28.64 5.41
N ARG A 128 18.82 29.25 4.21
CA ARG A 128 19.05 30.69 4.06
C ARG A 128 17.92 31.55 4.62
N HIS A 129 16.68 31.03 4.59
CA HIS A 129 15.48 31.77 4.99
C HIS A 129 15.02 31.45 6.42
N VAL A 130 15.57 30.43 7.07
CA VAL A 130 15.16 29.98 8.39
C VAL A 130 16.22 30.31 9.44
N SER A 131 15.97 31.38 10.22
CA SER A 131 16.95 31.95 11.17
C SER A 131 17.11 31.17 12.48
N TYR A 132 16.23 30.26 12.81
CA TYR A 132 16.28 29.46 14.03
C TYR A 132 17.07 28.14 13.87
N ILE A 133 17.43 27.76 12.66
CA ILE A 133 18.32 26.63 12.38
C ILE A 133 19.75 27.19 12.30
N LYS A 134 20.49 27.09 13.40
CA LYS A 134 21.91 27.38 13.45
C LYS A 134 22.69 26.08 13.61
#